data_3837c536870b2f08e407b122b4a8ec93
#
_entry.id   3837c536870b2f08e407b122b4a8ec93
#
_cell.length_a   1.000
_cell.length_b   1.000
_cell.length_c   1.000
_cell.angle_alpha   90.00
_cell.angle_beta   90.00
_cell.angle_gamma   90.00
#
_symmetry.space_group_name_H-M   'P 1'
#
loop_
_entity.id
_entity.type
_entity.pdbx_description
1 polymer ?
#
loop_
_entity_poly.entity_id
_entity_poly.type
_entity_poly.pdbx_seq_one_letter_code
_entity_poly.pdbx_strand_id
1 'polypeptide(L)'
;LTRRYFDATVAGDLGEPRTIRNAVCMHEEDYGVLWKHSDMFAGSHETRRQRRLVISFFTTIGNYDYGFYWYLYLDGTIQLEAKATGITFTSAYAGDYATEVAPGLGAPYHQHLFSARLDMCVDGIRNAVDEVEARRLPVSAENPYGNVFRQSRVRLSTESGAARLADNGRARAWHIVNLESRNRFGHNVAYALYPEGQPVLLADESSSIHRRAAFATKHLWVTRYDPEQRYPAGDLVNQHPGGAGLPAWTAADRSIDGEDIVLWHTFGLTHFPRPEDWPVMPVDYAGFTLKPVGFFDRNPTLDVPPSASGHCHGGVDGPYEPPRVR
;
A
#
# COMPACT_ATOMS: atom_id res chain seq x y z
N LEU A 1 -10.31 0.32 24.41
CA LEU A 1 -9.15 0.33 23.53
C LEU A 1 -8.10 1.30 24.09
N THR A 2 -6.90 0.80 24.40
CA THR A 2 -5.81 1.62 24.93
C THR A 2 -5.20 2.40 23.78
N ARG A 3 -5.18 3.74 23.91
CA ARG A 3 -4.50 4.62 22.93
C ARG A 3 -3.20 5.10 23.54
N ARG A 4 -2.18 5.24 22.68
CA ARG A 4 -0.91 5.88 23.01
C ARG A 4 -0.64 6.96 21.99
N TYR A 5 -0.12 8.08 22.46
CA TYR A 5 0.30 9.20 21.61
C TYR A 5 1.78 9.46 21.82
N PHE A 6 2.45 9.84 20.73
CA PHE A 6 3.87 10.15 20.72
C PHE A 6 4.08 11.53 20.12
N ASP A 7 4.96 12.27 20.74
CA ASP A 7 5.42 13.55 20.21
C ASP A 7 6.46 13.31 19.12
N ALA A 8 6.55 14.23 18.15
CA ALA A 8 7.59 14.23 17.14
C ALA A 8 8.36 15.55 17.22
N THR A 9 9.68 15.49 17.15
CA THR A 9 10.52 16.66 17.03
C THR A 9 11.03 16.78 15.60
N VAL A 10 10.77 17.90 14.96
CA VAL A 10 11.13 18.20 13.58
C VAL A 10 11.96 19.49 13.54
N ALA A 11 12.70 19.70 12.47
CA ALA A 11 13.35 20.99 12.22
C ALA A 11 12.30 22.01 11.75
N GLY A 12 12.30 23.20 12.33
CA GLY A 12 11.56 24.34 11.82
C GLY A 12 12.24 24.97 10.61
N ASP A 13 11.63 26.02 10.07
CA ASP A 13 12.09 26.70 8.85
C ASP A 13 13.51 27.29 8.94
N LEU A 14 13.95 27.61 10.15
CA LEU A 14 15.28 28.14 10.44
C LEU A 14 16.21 27.10 11.09
N GLY A 15 15.81 25.81 11.09
CA GLY A 15 16.58 24.71 11.65
C GLY A 15 16.41 24.52 13.17
N GLU A 16 15.58 25.32 13.85
CA GLU A 16 15.28 25.15 15.26
C GLU A 16 14.45 23.88 15.50
N PRO A 17 14.66 23.16 16.63
CA PRO A 17 13.84 22.01 16.98
C PRO A 17 12.42 22.45 17.36
N ARG A 18 11.44 21.89 16.69
CA ARG A 18 10.01 22.11 16.95
C ARG A 18 9.35 20.80 17.37
N THR A 19 8.71 20.79 18.52
CA THR A 19 7.96 19.61 18.97
C THR A 19 6.49 19.71 18.58
N ILE A 20 6.01 18.71 17.84
CA ILE A 20 4.60 18.49 17.55
C ILE A 20 4.10 17.49 18.60
N ARG A 21 3.23 17.95 19.49
CA ARG A 21 2.65 17.10 20.53
C ARG A 21 1.59 16.17 19.95
N ASN A 22 1.56 14.92 20.45
CA ASN A 22 0.61 13.89 20.01
C ASN A 22 0.62 13.69 18.48
N ALA A 23 1.78 13.80 17.85
CA ALA A 23 1.94 13.74 16.40
C ALA A 23 1.58 12.36 15.84
N VAL A 24 1.88 11.29 16.59
CA VAL A 24 1.61 9.90 16.18
C VAL A 24 0.67 9.26 17.18
N CYS A 25 -0.35 8.58 16.68
CA CYS A 25 -1.27 7.76 17.46
C CYS A 25 -1.00 6.28 17.23
N MET A 26 -0.96 5.49 18.32
CA MET A 26 -0.92 4.04 18.26
C MET A 26 -2.11 3.49 19.05
N HIS A 27 -2.87 2.59 18.43
CA HIS A 27 -4.00 1.93 19.07
C HIS A 27 -4.29 0.58 18.41
N GLU A 28 -5.17 -0.19 19.02
CA GLU A 28 -5.62 -1.47 18.50
C GLU A 28 -7.07 -1.36 18.05
N GLU A 29 -7.41 -2.02 16.94
CA GLU A 29 -8.76 -2.07 16.39
C GLU A 29 -9.25 -3.50 16.22
N ASP A 30 -10.55 -3.71 16.36
CA ASP A 30 -11.23 -4.86 15.80
C ASP A 30 -11.48 -4.64 14.32
N TYR A 31 -11.10 -5.60 13.48
CA TYR A 31 -11.22 -5.51 12.02
C TYR A 31 -12.06 -6.66 11.43
N GLY A 32 -12.99 -7.19 12.19
CA GLY A 32 -13.94 -8.20 11.72
C GLY A 32 -13.38 -9.62 11.71
N VAL A 33 -13.44 -10.30 10.58
CA VAL A 33 -13.10 -11.72 10.47
C VAL A 33 -11.64 -11.92 10.11
N LEU A 34 -10.90 -12.69 10.95
CA LEU A 34 -9.56 -13.17 10.65
C LEU A 34 -9.62 -14.39 9.73
N TRP A 35 -10.36 -15.41 10.16
CA TRP A 35 -10.70 -16.56 9.33
C TRP A 35 -12.00 -17.22 9.81
N LYS A 36 -12.63 -17.93 8.91
CA LYS A 36 -13.87 -18.67 9.16
C LYS A 36 -13.85 -19.96 8.36
N HIS A 37 -14.28 -21.04 9.00
CA HIS A 37 -14.55 -22.29 8.34
C HIS A 37 -15.86 -22.92 8.86
N SER A 38 -16.61 -23.53 7.98
CA SER A 38 -17.79 -24.33 8.30
C SER A 38 -17.58 -25.69 7.65
N ASP A 39 -17.39 -26.73 8.46
CA ASP A 39 -17.25 -28.08 8.00
C ASP A 39 -18.64 -28.71 7.87
N MET A 40 -19.07 -28.94 6.63
CA MET A 40 -20.38 -29.51 6.32
C MET A 40 -20.49 -30.98 6.77
N PHE A 41 -19.38 -31.72 6.79
CA PHE A 41 -19.37 -33.14 7.12
C PHE A 41 -19.31 -33.37 8.63
N ALA A 42 -18.52 -32.57 9.34
CA ALA A 42 -18.41 -32.64 10.80
C ALA A 42 -19.46 -31.80 11.55
N GLY A 43 -20.22 -30.96 10.84
CA GLY A 43 -21.20 -30.05 11.43
C GLY A 43 -20.57 -29.01 12.37
N SER A 44 -19.27 -28.73 12.21
CA SER A 44 -18.55 -27.76 13.03
C SER A 44 -18.41 -26.41 12.34
N HIS A 45 -18.42 -25.36 13.14
CA HIS A 45 -18.28 -23.97 12.67
C HIS A 45 -17.27 -23.24 13.53
N GLU A 46 -16.26 -22.67 12.89
CA GLU A 46 -15.19 -21.94 13.55
C GLU A 46 -15.04 -20.55 12.97
N THR A 47 -14.83 -19.55 13.81
CA THR A 47 -14.56 -18.16 13.42
C THR A 47 -13.55 -17.55 14.38
N ARG A 48 -12.62 -16.76 13.85
CA ARG A 48 -11.70 -15.93 14.64
C ARG A 48 -11.82 -14.48 14.21
N ARG A 49 -11.72 -13.59 15.20
CA ARG A 49 -11.76 -12.15 14.97
C ARG A 49 -10.38 -11.63 14.62
N GLN A 50 -10.34 -10.75 13.62
CA GLN A 50 -9.15 -10.00 13.27
C GLN A 50 -9.02 -8.78 14.20
N ARG A 51 -7.85 -8.65 14.82
CA ARG A 51 -7.41 -7.43 15.46
C ARG A 51 -6.19 -6.92 14.73
N ARG A 52 -6.00 -5.60 14.72
CA ARG A 52 -4.83 -4.98 14.11
C ARG A 52 -4.29 -3.86 14.99
N LEU A 53 -2.97 -3.76 15.04
CA LEU A 53 -2.30 -2.60 15.61
C LEU A 53 -2.26 -1.51 14.55
N VAL A 54 -2.61 -0.28 14.95
CA VAL A 54 -2.63 0.90 14.08
C VAL A 54 -1.60 1.90 14.58
N ILE A 55 -0.74 2.37 13.68
CA ILE A 55 0.17 3.48 13.90
C ILE A 55 -0.15 4.53 12.84
N SER A 56 -0.55 5.72 13.27
CA SER A 56 -1.07 6.73 12.33
C SER A 56 -0.64 8.15 12.69
N PHE A 57 -0.59 9.00 11.68
CA PHE A 57 -0.43 10.44 11.82
C PHE A 57 -1.18 11.17 10.71
N PHE A 58 -1.46 12.45 10.94
CA PHE A 58 -2.00 13.37 9.93
C PHE A 58 -1.00 14.47 9.60
N THR A 59 -1.06 14.93 8.37
CA THR A 59 -0.36 16.13 7.90
C THR A 59 -1.27 16.96 7.01
N THR A 60 -1.17 18.28 7.12
CA THR A 60 -1.90 19.23 6.28
C THR A 60 -0.94 19.85 5.28
N ILE A 61 -1.28 19.81 3.99
CA ILE A 61 -0.52 20.41 2.90
C ILE A 61 -1.46 21.30 2.09
N GLY A 62 -1.27 22.61 2.23
CA GLY A 62 -2.24 23.57 1.71
C GLY A 62 -3.57 23.46 2.46
N ASN A 63 -4.63 23.12 1.74
CA ASN A 63 -5.96 22.89 2.32
C ASN A 63 -6.32 21.37 2.39
N TYR A 64 -5.43 20.48 1.98
CA TYR A 64 -5.64 19.05 2.05
C TYR A 64 -5.07 18.46 3.33
N ASP A 65 -5.78 17.50 3.90
CA ASP A 65 -5.38 16.72 5.05
C ASP A 65 -5.13 15.28 4.64
N TYR A 66 -3.96 14.75 4.99
CA TYR A 66 -3.57 13.38 4.69
C TYR A 66 -3.32 12.63 5.97
N GLY A 67 -4.07 11.55 6.19
CA GLY A 67 -3.84 10.59 7.25
C GLY A 67 -3.09 9.37 6.72
N PHE A 68 -1.95 9.05 7.31
CA PHE A 68 -1.19 7.83 6.98
C PHE A 68 -1.36 6.83 8.10
N TYR A 69 -1.85 5.63 7.74
CA TYR A 69 -2.21 4.57 8.67
C TYR A 69 -1.45 3.30 8.32
N TRP A 70 -0.52 2.92 9.18
CA TRP A 70 0.10 1.61 9.14
C TRP A 70 -0.72 0.63 9.98
N TYR A 71 -1.12 -0.46 9.36
CA TYR A 71 -1.87 -1.54 9.98
C TYR A 71 -1.01 -2.79 10.05
N LEU A 72 -0.87 -3.36 11.24
CA LEU A 72 -0.13 -4.59 11.51
C LEU A 72 -1.14 -5.65 11.94
N TYR A 73 -1.28 -6.69 11.16
CA TYR A 73 -2.29 -7.73 11.32
C TYR A 73 -1.73 -8.98 11.99
N LEU A 74 -2.62 -9.79 12.60
CA LEU A 74 -2.25 -11.01 13.32
C LEU A 74 -1.62 -12.08 12.42
N ASP A 75 -1.91 -12.07 11.12
CA ASP A 75 -1.35 -13.02 10.15
C ASP A 75 0.00 -12.58 9.57
N GLY A 76 0.59 -11.50 10.10
CA GLY A 76 1.83 -10.92 9.61
C GLY A 76 1.65 -9.97 8.41
N THR A 77 0.43 -9.74 7.94
CA THR A 77 0.14 -8.72 6.93
C THR A 77 0.44 -7.32 7.47
N ILE A 78 1.06 -6.48 6.65
CA ILE A 78 1.30 -5.07 6.89
C ILE A 78 0.60 -4.29 5.77
N GLN A 79 -0.20 -3.29 6.12
CA GLN A 79 -0.88 -2.43 5.13
C GLN A 79 -0.56 -0.97 5.43
N LEU A 80 -0.31 -0.19 4.39
CA LEU A 80 -0.36 1.26 4.46
C LEU A 80 -1.61 1.76 3.74
N GLU A 81 -2.38 2.59 4.43
CA GLU A 81 -3.51 3.32 3.87
C GLU A 81 -3.28 4.82 4.03
N ALA A 82 -3.37 5.56 2.94
CA ALA A 82 -3.45 7.00 2.94
C ALA A 82 -4.93 7.42 2.83
N LYS A 83 -5.34 8.32 3.71
CA LYS A 83 -6.68 8.93 3.76
C LYS A 83 -6.56 10.38 3.33
N ALA A 84 -7.10 10.70 2.16
CA ALA A 84 -7.10 12.05 1.62
C ALA A 84 -8.44 12.73 1.90
N THR A 85 -8.40 13.91 2.53
CA THR A 85 -9.57 14.71 2.88
C THR A 85 -9.17 16.20 2.91
N GLY A 86 -10.00 17.05 3.50
CA GLY A 86 -9.77 18.48 3.61
C GLY A 86 -10.60 19.28 2.61
N ILE A 87 -10.15 20.48 2.30
CA ILE A 87 -10.85 21.39 1.38
C ILE A 87 -10.16 21.35 0.03
N THR A 88 -10.89 20.95 -1.02
CA THR A 88 -10.34 20.94 -2.38
C THR A 88 -10.00 22.37 -2.84
N PHE A 89 -8.87 22.52 -3.55
CA PHE A 89 -8.54 23.80 -4.17
C PHE A 89 -9.61 24.17 -5.21
N THR A 90 -10.02 25.44 -5.17
CA THR A 90 -11.04 25.96 -6.06
C THR A 90 -10.58 27.23 -6.76
N SER A 91 -11.17 27.46 -7.93
CA SER A 91 -11.00 28.66 -8.75
C SER A 91 -12.32 29.03 -9.41
N ALA A 92 -12.35 30.10 -10.19
CA ALA A 92 -13.48 30.33 -11.09
C ALA A 92 -13.66 29.09 -12.00
N TYR A 93 -14.91 28.66 -12.21
CA TYR A 93 -15.17 27.50 -13.05
C TYR A 93 -14.67 27.71 -14.49
N ALA A 94 -13.88 26.78 -14.99
CA ALA A 94 -13.18 26.88 -16.27
C ALA A 94 -13.48 25.72 -17.24
N GLY A 95 -14.64 25.09 -17.14
CA GLY A 95 -15.09 24.06 -18.10
C GLY A 95 -14.35 22.71 -17.93
N ASP A 96 -13.82 22.16 -19.03
CA ASP A 96 -13.37 20.75 -19.16
C ASP A 96 -12.24 20.28 -18.21
N TYR A 97 -11.60 21.20 -17.49
CA TYR A 97 -10.46 20.89 -16.60
C TYR A 97 -10.83 20.90 -15.11
N ALA A 98 -12.11 21.09 -14.80
CA ALA A 98 -12.61 21.19 -13.43
C ALA A 98 -14.04 20.69 -13.34
N THR A 99 -14.45 20.28 -12.16
CA THR A 99 -15.85 20.07 -11.81
C THR A 99 -16.42 21.35 -11.18
N GLU A 100 -17.60 21.79 -11.61
CA GLU A 100 -18.34 22.83 -10.90
C GLU A 100 -18.90 22.26 -9.60
N VAL A 101 -18.40 22.72 -8.47
CA VAL A 101 -18.78 22.21 -7.13
C VAL A 101 -19.74 23.14 -6.39
N ALA A 102 -19.85 24.39 -6.84
CA ALA A 102 -20.87 25.36 -6.46
C ALA A 102 -21.05 26.34 -7.63
N PRO A 103 -22.11 27.13 -7.72
CA PRO A 103 -22.36 28.03 -8.84
C PRO A 103 -21.17 28.93 -9.13
N GLY A 104 -20.56 28.77 -10.32
CA GLY A 104 -19.38 29.51 -10.77
C GLY A 104 -18.06 29.11 -10.10
N LEU A 105 -18.04 28.11 -9.21
CA LEU A 105 -16.87 27.64 -8.48
C LEU A 105 -16.39 26.29 -9.04
N GLY A 106 -15.20 26.24 -9.61
CA GLY A 106 -14.58 25.04 -10.16
C GLY A 106 -13.52 24.45 -9.25
N ALA A 107 -13.53 23.11 -9.10
CA ALA A 107 -12.48 22.35 -8.47
C ALA A 107 -11.66 21.63 -9.57
N PRO A 108 -10.38 22.02 -9.81
CA PRO A 108 -9.56 21.47 -10.87
C PRO A 108 -9.25 19.97 -10.69
N TYR A 109 -9.10 19.24 -11.79
CA TYR A 109 -8.62 17.85 -11.79
C TYR A 109 -7.15 17.80 -11.40
N HIS A 110 -6.77 16.88 -10.54
CA HIS A 110 -5.39 16.76 -10.03
C HIS A 110 -5.07 15.37 -9.49
N GLN A 111 -3.82 15.15 -9.12
CA GLN A 111 -3.36 13.88 -8.56
C GLN A 111 -2.68 14.09 -7.21
N HIS A 112 -2.90 13.14 -6.31
CA HIS A 112 -2.17 12.99 -5.06
C HIS A 112 -1.32 11.73 -5.17
N LEU A 113 0.00 11.88 -5.28
CA LEU A 113 0.94 10.77 -5.44
C LEU A 113 1.91 10.74 -4.28
N PHE A 114 1.99 9.60 -3.63
CA PHE A 114 2.85 9.33 -2.50
C PHE A 114 3.90 8.31 -2.89
N SER A 115 5.05 8.33 -2.22
CA SER A 115 6.07 7.30 -2.37
C SER A 115 6.48 6.79 -1.00
N ALA A 116 6.26 5.50 -0.76
CA ALA A 116 6.73 4.82 0.44
C ALA A 116 8.16 4.33 0.24
N ARG A 117 9.07 4.72 1.14
CA ARG A 117 10.41 4.15 1.26
C ARG A 117 10.35 2.93 2.18
N LEU A 118 10.57 1.76 1.63
CA LEU A 118 10.51 0.49 2.33
C LEU A 118 11.91 -0.10 2.40
N ASP A 119 12.55 0.06 3.54
CA ASP A 119 13.83 -0.55 3.87
C ASP A 119 13.57 -2.01 4.26
N MET A 120 13.96 -2.95 3.40
CA MET A 120 13.51 -4.33 3.51
C MET A 120 14.53 -5.19 4.26
N CYS A 121 14.04 -5.89 5.28
CA CYS A 121 14.81 -6.86 6.03
C CYS A 121 13.97 -8.15 6.23
N VAL A 122 13.76 -8.88 5.15
CA VAL A 122 12.98 -10.13 5.15
C VAL A 122 13.88 -11.25 5.64
N ASP A 123 13.79 -11.58 6.93
CA ASP A 123 14.61 -12.59 7.62
C ASP A 123 16.12 -12.39 7.39
N GLY A 124 16.57 -11.13 7.32
CA GLY A 124 17.93 -10.68 7.03
C GLY A 124 18.00 -9.70 5.88
N ILE A 125 19.17 -9.08 5.67
CA ILE A 125 19.37 -7.99 4.71
C ILE A 125 19.68 -8.43 3.28
N ARG A 126 20.00 -9.71 3.06
CA ARG A 126 20.35 -10.24 1.73
C ARG A 126 19.07 -10.62 0.98
N ASN A 127 18.43 -9.60 0.45
CA ASN A 127 17.17 -9.75 -0.24
C ASN A 127 17.31 -9.57 -1.76
N ALA A 128 16.30 -10.02 -2.48
CA ALA A 128 16.15 -9.84 -3.90
C ALA A 128 14.67 -9.62 -4.23
N VAL A 129 14.36 -9.12 -5.42
CA VAL A 129 12.97 -8.87 -5.83
C VAL A 129 12.60 -9.72 -7.02
N ASP A 130 11.51 -10.48 -6.89
CA ASP A 130 10.89 -11.22 -7.98
C ASP A 130 9.56 -10.55 -8.37
N GLU A 131 9.41 -10.18 -9.65
CA GLU A 131 8.12 -9.83 -10.21
C GLU A 131 7.31 -11.10 -10.50
N VAL A 132 6.11 -11.18 -9.94
CA VAL A 132 5.24 -12.35 -10.02
C VAL A 132 3.93 -11.97 -10.70
N GLU A 133 3.54 -12.75 -11.71
CA GLU A 133 2.35 -12.52 -12.51
C GLU A 133 1.53 -13.79 -12.73
N ALA A 134 0.24 -13.64 -12.93
CA ALA A 134 -0.61 -14.70 -13.48
C ALA A 134 -0.47 -14.74 -15.01
N ARG A 135 -0.21 -15.93 -15.55
CA ARG A 135 -0.18 -16.18 -17.00
C ARG A 135 -1.21 -17.22 -17.40
N ARG A 136 -2.13 -16.81 -18.27
CA ARG A 136 -3.09 -17.71 -18.91
C ARG A 136 -2.35 -18.73 -19.77
N LEU A 137 -2.78 -19.98 -19.72
CA LEU A 137 -2.31 -21.02 -20.65
C LEU A 137 -3.30 -21.20 -21.80
N PRO A 138 -2.81 -21.40 -23.04
CA PRO A 138 -3.67 -21.65 -24.17
C PRO A 138 -4.40 -23.01 -24.02
N VAL A 139 -5.48 -23.17 -24.78
CA VAL A 139 -6.11 -24.51 -24.95
C VAL A 139 -5.09 -25.46 -25.56
N SER A 140 -4.93 -26.63 -24.96
CA SER A 140 -4.02 -27.70 -25.42
C SER A 140 -4.53 -29.05 -24.93
N ALA A 141 -3.82 -30.13 -25.26
CA ALA A 141 -4.12 -31.46 -24.73
C ALA A 141 -4.06 -31.52 -23.20
N GLU A 142 -3.15 -30.69 -22.59
CA GLU A 142 -3.00 -30.62 -21.13
C GLU A 142 -3.94 -29.56 -20.48
N ASN A 143 -4.55 -28.70 -21.30
CA ASN A 143 -5.52 -27.71 -20.88
C ASN A 143 -6.72 -27.64 -21.83
N PRO A 144 -7.49 -28.71 -21.96
CA PRO A 144 -8.53 -28.82 -22.98
C PRO A 144 -9.69 -27.83 -22.79
N TYR A 145 -9.92 -27.38 -21.56
CA TYR A 145 -10.95 -26.37 -21.23
C TYR A 145 -10.47 -24.93 -21.25
N GLY A 146 -9.15 -24.68 -21.42
CA GLY A 146 -8.59 -23.35 -21.51
C GLY A 146 -8.69 -22.50 -20.25
N ASN A 147 -8.99 -23.11 -19.08
CA ASN A 147 -9.22 -22.40 -17.81
C ASN A 147 -8.03 -22.45 -16.83
N VAL A 148 -6.90 -23.06 -17.23
CA VAL A 148 -5.68 -23.12 -16.43
C VAL A 148 -4.85 -21.86 -16.63
N PHE A 149 -4.30 -21.34 -15.55
CA PHE A 149 -3.26 -20.31 -15.55
C PHE A 149 -2.14 -20.72 -14.58
N ARG A 150 -0.98 -20.13 -14.75
CA ARG A 150 0.17 -20.39 -13.89
C ARG A 150 0.75 -19.08 -13.33
N GLN A 151 1.50 -19.20 -12.26
CA GLN A 151 2.35 -18.14 -11.79
C GLN A 151 3.62 -18.06 -12.67
N SER A 152 3.96 -16.88 -13.14
CA SER A 152 5.24 -16.56 -13.79
C SER A 152 6.05 -15.71 -12.82
N ARG A 153 7.35 -15.98 -12.70
CA ARG A 153 8.26 -15.29 -11.82
C ARG A 153 9.50 -14.84 -12.59
N VAL A 154 9.87 -13.57 -12.44
CA VAL A 154 11.04 -12.97 -13.08
C VAL A 154 11.84 -12.22 -12.02
N ARG A 155 13.13 -12.56 -11.86
CA ARG A 155 14.05 -11.84 -10.99
C ARG A 155 14.35 -10.46 -11.57
N LEU A 156 14.19 -9.41 -10.75
CA LEU A 156 14.67 -8.07 -11.04
C LEU A 156 16.10 -7.95 -10.53
N SER A 157 17.07 -7.95 -11.44
CA SER A 157 18.48 -8.10 -11.06
C SER A 157 19.23 -6.78 -10.91
N THR A 158 18.73 -5.69 -11.51
CA THR A 158 19.38 -4.39 -11.52
C THR A 158 18.41 -3.26 -11.20
N GLU A 159 18.95 -2.14 -10.76
CA GLU A 159 18.16 -0.96 -10.37
C GLU A 159 17.27 -0.45 -11.51
N SER A 160 17.80 -0.35 -12.74
CA SER A 160 17.02 0.11 -13.90
C SER A 160 15.95 -0.92 -14.30
N GLY A 161 16.29 -2.22 -14.22
CA GLY A 161 15.35 -3.31 -14.50
C GLY A 161 14.19 -3.38 -13.51
N ALA A 162 14.34 -2.78 -12.33
CA ALA A 162 13.33 -2.75 -11.27
C ALA A 162 12.40 -1.52 -11.33
N ALA A 163 12.52 -0.67 -12.32
CA ALA A 163 11.59 0.43 -12.56
C ALA A 163 10.31 -0.10 -13.22
N ARG A 164 9.29 -0.47 -12.41
CA ARG A 164 8.14 -1.28 -12.87
C ARG A 164 6.80 -0.58 -12.68
N LEU A 165 5.86 -0.94 -13.55
CA LEU A 165 4.44 -0.56 -13.43
C LEU A 165 3.64 -1.71 -12.82
N ALA A 166 2.62 -1.39 -12.03
CA ALA A 166 1.59 -2.35 -11.61
C ALA A 166 0.79 -2.84 -12.84
N ASP A 167 0.26 -4.04 -12.73
CA ASP A 167 -0.60 -4.64 -13.76
C ASP A 167 -1.66 -5.52 -13.06
N ASN A 168 -2.80 -4.93 -12.77
CA ASN A 168 -3.90 -5.65 -12.11
C ASN A 168 -4.50 -6.73 -13.02
N GLY A 169 -4.44 -6.55 -14.33
CA GLY A 169 -4.93 -7.55 -15.30
C GLY A 169 -4.14 -8.87 -15.24
N ARG A 170 -2.89 -8.80 -14.77
CA ARG A 170 -2.02 -9.95 -14.54
C ARG A 170 -1.82 -10.28 -13.06
N ALA A 171 -2.53 -9.63 -12.17
CA ALA A 171 -2.32 -9.78 -10.72
C ALA A 171 -0.84 -9.62 -10.31
N ARG A 172 -0.13 -8.65 -10.92
CA ARG A 172 1.30 -8.42 -10.67
C ARG A 172 1.52 -8.02 -9.22
N ALA A 173 2.48 -8.71 -8.59
CA ALA A 173 3.01 -8.41 -7.27
C ALA A 173 4.53 -8.52 -7.28
N TRP A 174 5.19 -7.90 -6.30
CA TRP A 174 6.64 -7.99 -6.16
C TRP A 174 6.98 -8.71 -4.85
N HIS A 175 7.65 -9.85 -4.98
CA HIS A 175 8.08 -10.65 -3.84
C HIS A 175 9.50 -10.27 -3.45
N ILE A 176 9.66 -9.78 -2.24
CA ILE A 176 10.95 -9.53 -1.62
C ILE A 176 11.37 -10.83 -0.95
N VAL A 177 12.40 -11.44 -1.51
CA VAL A 177 12.79 -12.83 -1.23
C VAL A 177 14.12 -12.82 -0.47
N ASN A 178 14.20 -13.54 0.65
CA ASN A 178 15.48 -13.83 1.27
C ASN A 178 16.15 -15.00 0.52
N LEU A 179 17.39 -14.84 0.08
CA LEU A 179 18.09 -15.87 -0.70
C LEU A 179 18.69 -16.98 0.16
N GLU A 180 18.86 -16.75 1.46
CA GLU A 180 19.54 -17.64 2.40
C GLU A 180 18.57 -18.41 3.29
N SER A 181 17.41 -17.85 3.57
CA SER A 181 16.38 -18.47 4.44
C SER A 181 15.35 -19.24 3.65
N ARG A 182 15.00 -20.43 4.13
CA ARG A 182 14.04 -21.33 3.49
C ARG A 182 13.05 -21.90 4.50
N ASN A 183 11.81 -22.05 4.04
CA ASN A 183 10.78 -22.73 4.82
C ASN A 183 10.96 -24.26 4.75
N ARG A 184 10.13 -25.01 5.47
CA ARG A 184 10.17 -26.48 5.52
C ARG A 184 9.98 -27.17 4.16
N PHE A 185 9.45 -26.49 3.15
CA PHE A 185 9.28 -27.00 1.79
C PHE A 185 10.50 -26.71 0.89
N GLY A 186 11.55 -26.07 1.43
CA GLY A 186 12.75 -25.69 0.70
C GLY A 186 12.59 -24.42 -0.14
N HIS A 187 11.46 -23.71 -0.05
CA HIS A 187 11.25 -22.45 -0.73
C HIS A 187 11.80 -21.28 0.07
N ASN A 188 12.35 -20.29 -0.60
CA ASN A 188 12.81 -19.07 0.04
C ASN A 188 11.63 -18.35 0.71
N VAL A 189 11.87 -17.83 1.91
CA VAL A 189 10.89 -16.99 2.61
C VAL A 189 10.79 -15.63 1.94
N ALA A 190 9.61 -15.03 1.93
CA ALA A 190 9.37 -13.76 1.25
C ALA A 190 8.27 -12.94 1.91
N TYR A 191 8.27 -11.65 1.59
CA TYR A 191 7.09 -10.79 1.69
C TYR A 191 6.72 -10.28 0.30
N ALA A 192 5.44 -10.27 -0.01
CA ALA A 192 4.94 -9.79 -1.30
C ALA A 192 4.29 -8.42 -1.15
N LEU A 193 4.71 -7.46 -1.95
CA LEU A 193 4.06 -6.17 -2.14
C LEU A 193 2.96 -6.31 -3.17
N TYR A 194 1.72 -6.05 -2.75
CA TYR A 194 0.52 -5.98 -3.59
C TYR A 194 0.17 -4.50 -3.79
N PRO A 195 0.35 -3.96 -5.00
CA PRO A 195 0.24 -2.52 -5.26
C PRO A 195 -1.21 -2.01 -5.30
N GLU A 196 -2.20 -2.90 -5.37
CA GLU A 196 -3.60 -2.53 -5.62
C GLU A 196 -3.76 -1.76 -6.95
N GLY A 197 -4.84 -1.01 -7.12
CA GLY A 197 -5.06 -0.19 -8.32
C GLY A 197 -4.44 1.20 -8.15
N GLN A 198 -3.34 1.49 -8.82
CA GLN A 198 -2.59 2.73 -8.63
C GLN A 198 -2.57 3.60 -9.89
N PRO A 199 -2.67 4.94 -9.77
CA PRO A 199 -2.47 5.86 -10.86
C PRO A 199 -0.97 6.02 -11.18
N VAL A 200 -0.68 6.39 -12.43
CA VAL A 200 0.62 6.93 -12.84
C VAL A 200 0.56 8.45 -12.93
N LEU A 201 1.71 9.10 -12.89
CA LEU A 201 1.81 10.54 -13.16
C LEU A 201 1.29 10.86 -14.56
N LEU A 202 0.31 11.75 -14.65
CA LEU A 202 -0.34 12.17 -15.91
C LEU A 202 0.27 13.44 -16.51
N ALA A 203 1.30 14.03 -15.89
CA ALA A 203 1.99 15.17 -16.46
C ALA A 203 2.72 14.79 -17.75
N ASP A 204 2.65 15.65 -18.76
CA ASP A 204 3.36 15.48 -20.04
C ASP A 204 4.87 15.32 -19.79
N GLU A 205 5.52 14.43 -20.56
CA GLU A 205 6.95 14.10 -20.42
C GLU A 205 7.87 15.32 -20.58
N SER A 206 7.47 16.32 -21.37
CA SER A 206 8.22 17.56 -21.55
C SER A 206 8.08 18.55 -20.40
N SER A 207 7.10 18.35 -19.50
CA SER A 207 6.79 19.27 -18.42
C SER A 207 7.87 19.28 -17.32
N SER A 208 7.98 20.40 -16.61
CA SER A 208 8.86 20.50 -15.44
C SER A 208 8.40 19.59 -14.29
N ILE A 209 7.10 19.35 -14.19
CA ILE A 209 6.51 18.47 -13.15
C ILE A 209 6.95 17.03 -13.40
N HIS A 210 6.85 16.55 -14.65
CA HIS A 210 7.29 15.19 -15.00
C HIS A 210 8.78 14.97 -14.67
N ARG A 211 9.64 15.94 -15.00
CA ARG A 211 11.08 15.83 -14.69
C ARG A 211 11.38 15.84 -13.18
N ARG A 212 10.67 16.65 -12.41
CA ARG A 212 10.88 16.77 -10.95
C ARG A 212 10.25 15.63 -10.17
N ALA A 213 9.12 15.10 -10.63
CA ALA A 213 8.39 14.01 -10.00
C ALA A 213 8.56 12.69 -10.77
N ALA A 214 9.71 12.48 -11.40
CA ALA A 214 9.97 11.29 -12.23
C ALA A 214 9.81 9.96 -11.48
N PHE A 215 9.96 9.95 -10.15
CA PHE A 215 9.68 8.79 -9.31
C PHE A 215 8.24 8.27 -9.51
N ALA A 216 7.29 9.15 -9.76
CA ALA A 216 5.86 8.83 -9.90
C ALA A 216 5.48 8.29 -11.30
N THR A 217 6.45 8.17 -12.21
CA THR A 217 6.25 7.53 -13.52
C THR A 217 6.26 6.00 -13.45
N LYS A 218 6.66 5.43 -12.33
CA LYS A 218 6.67 3.99 -12.06
C LYS A 218 6.07 3.72 -10.68
N HIS A 219 5.48 2.54 -10.54
CA HIS A 219 4.91 2.12 -9.25
C HIS A 219 5.93 1.48 -8.34
N LEU A 220 7.02 0.96 -8.91
CA LEU A 220 8.14 0.40 -8.16
C LEU A 220 9.46 0.92 -8.72
N TRP A 221 10.35 1.28 -7.80
CA TRP A 221 11.79 1.39 -7.99
C TRP A 221 12.47 0.59 -6.89
N VAL A 222 13.64 0.07 -7.17
CA VAL A 222 14.46 -0.60 -6.15
C VAL A 222 15.88 -0.05 -6.23
N THR A 223 16.43 0.31 -5.08
CA THR A 223 17.80 0.77 -4.94
C THR A 223 18.54 -0.09 -3.93
N ARG A 224 19.87 -0.11 -3.97
CA ARG A 224 20.63 -0.52 -2.80
C ARG A 224 20.35 0.43 -1.65
N TYR A 225 20.45 -0.07 -0.43
CA TYR A 225 20.34 0.76 0.76
C TYR A 225 21.40 1.84 0.79
N ASP A 226 20.97 3.05 1.05
CA ASP A 226 21.83 4.21 1.30
C ASP A 226 21.09 5.14 2.28
N PRO A 227 21.67 5.44 3.45
CA PRO A 227 21.02 6.28 4.47
C PRO A 227 20.77 7.73 4.01
N GLU A 228 21.53 8.21 3.00
CA GLU A 228 21.35 9.54 2.45
C GLU A 228 20.24 9.60 1.38
N GLN A 229 19.79 8.47 0.86
CA GLN A 229 18.67 8.40 -0.08
C GLN A 229 17.34 8.38 0.69
N ARG A 230 16.79 9.54 0.99
CA ARG A 230 15.60 9.67 1.85
C ARG A 230 14.33 10.08 1.10
N TYR A 231 14.45 10.86 0.05
CA TYR A 231 13.31 11.45 -0.66
C TYR A 231 13.35 11.08 -2.16
N PRO A 232 12.29 10.48 -2.75
CA PRO A 232 12.33 9.90 -4.08
C PRO A 232 12.60 10.91 -5.21
N ALA A 233 12.33 12.20 -4.97
CA ALA A 233 12.63 13.31 -5.89
C ALA A 233 13.96 14.03 -5.55
N GLY A 234 14.75 13.52 -4.60
CA GLY A 234 15.95 14.18 -4.08
C GLY A 234 15.63 15.19 -2.97
N ASP A 235 16.67 15.81 -2.42
CA ASP A 235 16.55 16.67 -1.22
C ASP A 235 15.84 18.01 -1.49
N LEU A 236 15.92 18.52 -2.71
CA LEU A 236 15.39 19.83 -3.09
C LEU A 236 14.15 19.71 -3.99
N VAL A 237 13.09 19.09 -3.45
CA VAL A 237 11.88 18.72 -4.22
C VAL A 237 11.18 19.89 -4.95
N ASN A 238 11.25 21.10 -4.44
CA ASN A 238 10.50 22.23 -4.96
C ASN A 238 11.28 23.13 -5.94
N GLN A 239 12.60 23.05 -5.96
CA GLN A 239 13.44 24.06 -6.64
C GLN A 239 14.62 23.46 -7.42
N HIS A 240 14.46 22.27 -7.97
CA HIS A 240 15.48 21.66 -8.84
C HIS A 240 14.96 21.48 -10.27
N PRO A 241 15.86 21.40 -11.27
CA PRO A 241 15.47 21.30 -12.68
C PRO A 241 14.90 19.94 -13.09
N GLY A 242 14.94 18.95 -12.22
CA GLY A 242 14.60 17.56 -12.47
C GLY A 242 15.82 16.64 -12.51
N GLY A 243 15.58 15.32 -12.58
CA GLY A 243 16.62 14.30 -12.67
C GLY A 243 17.28 13.90 -11.35
N ALA A 244 16.99 14.60 -10.24
CA ALA A 244 17.43 14.19 -8.90
C ALA A 244 16.59 13.04 -8.35
N GLY A 245 17.04 12.45 -7.24
CA GLY A 245 16.35 11.34 -6.59
C GLY A 245 16.50 10.02 -7.34
N LEU A 246 15.43 9.25 -7.45
CA LEU A 246 15.44 7.90 -8.02
C LEU A 246 16.06 7.81 -9.43
N PRO A 247 15.79 8.71 -10.38
CA PRO A 247 16.46 8.66 -11.67
C PRO A 247 17.99 8.75 -11.58
N ALA A 248 18.51 9.61 -10.71
CA ALA A 248 19.96 9.75 -10.50
C ALA A 248 20.55 8.55 -9.75
N TRP A 249 19.85 8.06 -8.73
CA TRP A 249 20.35 6.97 -7.89
C TRP A 249 20.40 5.63 -8.63
N THR A 250 19.47 5.40 -9.54
CA THR A 250 19.41 4.17 -10.35
C THR A 250 20.25 4.23 -11.63
N ALA A 251 20.85 5.38 -11.96
CA ALA A 251 21.63 5.57 -13.19
C ALA A 251 22.87 4.68 -13.28
N ALA A 252 23.43 4.29 -12.14
CA ALA A 252 24.58 3.38 -12.08
C ALA A 252 24.21 1.92 -12.37
N ASP A 253 22.92 1.61 -12.41
CA ASP A 253 22.35 0.28 -12.69
C ASP A 253 23.00 -0.87 -11.91
N ARG A 254 23.20 -0.64 -10.61
CA ARG A 254 23.84 -1.61 -9.71
C ARG A 254 22.98 -2.88 -9.57
N SER A 255 23.63 -4.01 -9.28
CA SER A 255 22.92 -5.24 -8.89
C SER A 255 22.10 -5.03 -7.62
N ILE A 256 20.88 -5.55 -7.58
CA ILE A 256 19.99 -5.60 -6.41
C ILE A 256 19.65 -7.06 -6.03
N ASP A 257 20.41 -8.03 -6.54
CA ASP A 257 20.20 -9.45 -6.31
C ASP A 257 21.05 -9.94 -5.14
N GLY A 258 20.42 -10.22 -4.02
CA GLY A 258 21.07 -10.64 -2.78
C GLY A 258 21.77 -9.50 -2.03
N GLU A 259 21.25 -8.31 -2.12
CA GLU A 259 21.81 -7.10 -1.53
C GLU A 259 20.89 -6.55 -0.42
N ASP A 260 21.41 -5.58 0.32
CA ASP A 260 20.62 -4.73 1.20
C ASP A 260 19.87 -3.71 0.32
N ILE A 261 18.55 -3.78 0.29
CA ILE A 261 17.73 -3.09 -0.70
C ILE A 261 16.60 -2.27 -0.08
N VAL A 262 16.28 -1.19 -0.76
CA VAL A 262 15.12 -0.33 -0.47
C VAL A 262 14.16 -0.37 -1.65
N LEU A 263 12.89 -0.67 -1.37
CA LEU A 263 11.82 -0.50 -2.34
C LEU A 263 11.20 0.89 -2.18
N TRP A 264 10.96 1.54 -3.31
CA TRP A 264 10.24 2.80 -3.40
C TRP A 264 8.93 2.52 -4.13
N HIS A 265 7.83 2.54 -3.39
CA HIS A 265 6.52 2.26 -3.98
C HIS A 265 5.70 3.53 -4.11
N THR A 266 5.35 3.89 -5.35
CA THR A 266 4.46 5.02 -5.65
C THR A 266 3.01 4.54 -5.70
N PHE A 267 2.16 5.22 -4.95
CA PHE A 267 0.72 4.99 -4.86
C PHE A 267 -0.02 6.32 -4.70
N GLY A 268 -1.32 6.34 -4.86
CA GLY A 268 -2.08 7.58 -4.70
C GLY A 268 -3.43 7.57 -5.39
N LEU A 269 -3.91 8.78 -5.71
CA LEU A 269 -5.23 9.03 -6.27
C LEU A 269 -5.14 9.96 -7.50
N THR A 270 -5.96 9.68 -8.52
CA THR A 270 -6.33 10.67 -9.53
C THR A 270 -7.70 11.22 -9.12
N HIS A 271 -7.73 12.47 -8.71
CA HIS A 271 -8.92 13.10 -8.15
C HIS A 271 -9.66 13.90 -9.23
N PHE A 272 -10.87 13.45 -9.53
CA PHE A 272 -11.89 14.17 -10.24
C PHE A 272 -12.93 14.65 -9.21
N PRO A 273 -12.85 15.90 -8.70
CA PRO A 273 -13.72 16.37 -7.64
C PRO A 273 -15.19 16.24 -8.03
N ARG A 274 -16.04 15.95 -7.03
CA ARG A 274 -17.50 15.86 -7.15
C ARG A 274 -18.13 17.02 -6.39
N PRO A 275 -19.41 17.39 -6.67
CA PRO A 275 -20.13 18.34 -5.83
C PRO A 275 -20.14 17.96 -4.34
N GLU A 276 -20.15 16.64 -4.04
CA GLU A 276 -20.10 16.10 -2.68
C GLU A 276 -18.77 16.33 -1.97
N ASP A 277 -17.72 16.68 -2.69
CA ASP A 277 -16.39 16.96 -2.11
C ASP A 277 -16.26 18.42 -1.64
N TRP A 278 -17.32 19.22 -1.77
CA TRP A 278 -17.38 20.62 -1.35
C TRP A 278 -18.38 20.82 -0.19
N PRO A 279 -18.08 21.65 0.83
CA PRO A 279 -16.82 22.43 1.04
C PRO A 279 -15.68 21.63 1.67
N VAL A 280 -15.94 20.47 2.26
CA VAL A 280 -14.95 19.57 2.86
C VAL A 280 -15.20 18.17 2.31
N MET A 281 -14.19 17.57 1.66
CA MET A 281 -14.36 16.29 1.02
C MET A 281 -14.41 15.13 2.02
N PRO A 282 -15.34 14.18 1.84
CA PRO A 282 -15.26 12.88 2.47
C PRO A 282 -13.92 12.20 2.14
N VAL A 283 -13.45 11.29 3.01
CA VAL A 283 -12.17 10.62 2.82
C VAL A 283 -12.17 9.75 1.57
N ASP A 284 -11.18 9.96 0.70
CA ASP A 284 -10.75 9.03 -0.33
C ASP A 284 -9.54 8.23 0.14
N TYR A 285 -9.39 7.00 -0.37
CA TYR A 285 -8.42 6.02 0.11
C TYR A 285 -7.46 5.59 -0.99
N ALA A 286 -6.18 5.47 -0.64
CA ALA A 286 -5.16 4.84 -1.45
C ALA A 286 -4.23 4.03 -0.55
N GLY A 287 -3.61 2.97 -1.06
CA GLY A 287 -2.72 2.19 -0.23
C GLY A 287 -2.09 1.01 -0.95
N PHE A 288 -1.42 0.17 -0.19
CA PHE A 288 -0.84 -1.09 -0.63
C PHE A 288 -0.71 -2.05 0.55
N THR A 289 -0.48 -3.31 0.23
CA THR A 289 -0.37 -4.36 1.24
C THR A 289 0.90 -5.18 1.06
N LEU A 290 1.59 -5.47 2.16
CA LEU A 290 2.69 -6.43 2.26
C LEU A 290 2.17 -7.69 2.96
N LYS A 291 2.35 -8.87 2.33
CA LYS A 291 1.91 -10.15 2.92
C LYS A 291 3.05 -11.15 2.96
N PRO A 292 3.16 -11.94 4.05
CA PRO A 292 4.12 -13.04 4.08
C PRO A 292 3.80 -14.09 3.01
N VAL A 293 4.83 -14.58 2.34
CA VAL A 293 4.75 -15.66 1.33
C VAL A 293 5.78 -16.72 1.66
N GLY A 294 5.33 -17.86 2.13
CA GLY A 294 6.21 -18.94 2.60
C GLY A 294 7.08 -18.54 3.80
N PHE A 295 6.77 -17.42 4.46
CA PHE A 295 7.46 -16.96 5.67
C PHE A 295 7.09 -17.82 6.88
N PHE A 296 5.86 -18.28 6.94
CA PHE A 296 5.35 -19.23 7.94
C PHE A 296 5.08 -20.59 7.29
N ASP A 297 5.30 -21.66 8.05
CA ASP A 297 5.05 -23.03 7.57
C ASP A 297 3.55 -23.41 7.48
N ARG A 298 2.70 -22.62 8.12
CA ARG A 298 1.24 -22.77 8.14
C ARG A 298 0.61 -21.43 8.56
N ASN A 299 -0.72 -21.38 8.60
CA ASN A 299 -1.45 -20.23 9.13
C ASN A 299 -0.95 -19.88 10.56
N PRO A 300 -0.30 -18.72 10.78
CA PRO A 300 0.25 -18.37 12.10
C PRO A 300 -0.81 -17.99 13.12
N THR A 301 -2.08 -17.92 12.73
CA THR A 301 -3.18 -17.45 13.59
C THR A 301 -4.10 -18.59 14.10
N LEU A 302 -3.65 -19.85 13.95
CA LEU A 302 -4.44 -20.99 14.43
C LEU A 302 -4.60 -21.07 15.95
N ASP A 303 -3.70 -20.43 16.68
CA ASP A 303 -3.69 -20.34 18.15
C ASP A 303 -4.50 -19.16 18.70
N VAL A 304 -5.02 -18.28 17.82
CA VAL A 304 -5.91 -17.19 18.24
C VAL A 304 -7.16 -17.81 18.88
N PRO A 305 -7.47 -17.47 20.16
CA PRO A 305 -8.62 -18.05 20.85
C PRO A 305 -9.93 -17.66 20.16
N PRO A 306 -10.97 -18.50 20.23
CA PRO A 306 -12.29 -18.11 19.79
C PRO A 306 -12.75 -16.86 20.56
N SER A 307 -13.55 -16.03 19.90
CA SER A 307 -14.18 -14.90 20.59
C SER A 307 -14.96 -15.46 21.78
N ALA A 308 -14.71 -14.92 22.98
CA ALA A 308 -15.58 -15.21 24.09
C ALA A 308 -17.02 -14.90 23.64
N SER A 309 -17.96 -15.77 23.96
CA SER A 309 -19.39 -15.52 23.76
C SER A 309 -19.81 -14.36 24.68
N GLY A 310 -19.35 -13.17 24.36
CA GLY A 310 -19.78 -11.93 25.00
C GLY A 310 -21.19 -11.66 24.47
N HIS A 311 -22.14 -11.59 25.35
CA HIS A 311 -23.50 -11.22 25.06
C HIS A 311 -23.53 -9.94 24.21
N CYS A 312 -23.80 -10.07 22.93
CA CYS A 312 -24.47 -9.00 22.22
C CYS A 312 -25.81 -8.86 22.93
N HIS A 313 -25.99 -7.81 23.70
CA HIS A 313 -27.30 -7.48 24.25
C HIS A 313 -28.26 -7.33 23.07
N GLY A 314 -29.14 -8.31 22.86
CA GLY A 314 -30.11 -8.38 21.77
C GLY A 314 -30.09 -9.68 20.96
N GLY A 315 -29.28 -10.68 21.33
CA GLY A 315 -29.34 -12.00 20.73
C GLY A 315 -30.61 -12.72 21.13
N VAL A 316 -31.42 -13.07 20.16
CA VAL A 316 -32.52 -14.03 20.34
C VAL A 316 -31.85 -15.38 20.57
N ASP A 317 -31.88 -15.87 21.80
CA ASP A 317 -31.50 -17.25 22.14
C ASP A 317 -32.53 -18.21 21.50
N GLY A 318 -32.28 -18.60 20.25
CA GLY A 318 -33.08 -19.58 19.56
C GLY A 318 -32.36 -20.08 18.29
N PRO A 319 -32.62 -21.31 17.82
CA PRO A 319 -32.06 -21.77 16.57
C PRO A 319 -32.54 -20.83 15.45
N TYR A 320 -31.60 -20.44 14.57
CA TYR A 320 -31.91 -19.62 13.38
C TYR A 320 -32.96 -20.34 12.53
N GLU A 321 -34.17 -19.80 12.47
CA GLU A 321 -35.17 -20.19 11.47
C GLU A 321 -34.98 -19.32 10.24
N PRO A 322 -34.70 -19.89 9.06
CA PRO A 322 -34.63 -19.11 7.83
C PRO A 322 -35.99 -18.48 7.52
N PRO A 323 -36.04 -17.25 6.99
CA PRO A 323 -37.29 -16.62 6.63
C PRO A 323 -38.06 -17.49 5.65
N ARG A 324 -39.34 -17.76 5.95
CA ARG A 324 -40.22 -18.49 5.02
C ARG A 324 -40.46 -17.57 3.82
N VAL A 325 -39.96 -18.01 2.65
CA VAL A 325 -40.28 -17.40 1.37
C VAL A 325 -41.81 -17.58 1.16
N ARG A 326 -42.51 -16.47 1.01
CA ARG A 326 -43.93 -16.45 0.59
C ARG A 326 -44.02 -16.34 -0.92
#